data_289dfefe15f2162091ed2d0f4cee59a1
#
_entry.id   289dfefe15f2162091ed2d0f4cee59a1
#
_cell.length_a   1.000
_cell.length_b   1.000
_cell.length_c   1.000
_cell.angle_alpha   90.00
_cell.angle_beta   90.00
_cell.angle_gamma   90.00
#
_symmetry.space_group_name_H-M   'P 1'
#
loop_
_entity.id
_entity.type
_entity.pdbx_description
1 polymer ?
#
loop_
_entity_poly.entity_id
_entity_poly.type
_entity_poly.pdbx_seq_one_letter_code
_entity_poly.pdbx_strand_id
1 'polypeptide(L)'
;MPPSLQNVRCLFADIDDTISTDGRITRQAYDALWRAHDAGLAIVPVTGRPAGWCDHIARMWPVDGVIGENGGLYMRMTEQGLQREFRYDEATRASFRKRLELIREEVLSKVPGSGIASDQPYREYDVAIDFSEDVEPLSQEAVAEIVRIFEAHGAAAKISSIHVNAWFGEFDKLT
;
A
#
# COMPACT_ATOMS: atom_id res chain seq x y z
N MET A 1 19.17 -28.43 2.58
CA MET A 1 18.67 -27.93 3.87
C MET A 1 18.27 -26.48 3.67
N PRO A 2 17.15 -26.01 4.21
CA PRO A 2 16.85 -24.58 4.18
C PRO A 2 17.96 -23.82 4.91
N PRO A 3 18.30 -22.57 4.52
CA PRO A 3 19.27 -21.77 5.22
C PRO A 3 18.89 -21.64 6.68
N SER A 4 19.89 -21.65 7.57
CA SER A 4 19.66 -21.46 9.00
C SER A 4 19.05 -20.08 9.26
N LEU A 5 17.90 -20.01 9.88
CA LEU A 5 17.21 -18.77 10.27
C LEU A 5 17.83 -18.10 11.52
N GLN A 6 18.90 -18.67 12.08
CA GLN A 6 19.52 -18.21 13.34
C GLN A 6 20.02 -16.75 13.31
N ASN A 7 20.23 -16.18 12.12
CA ASN A 7 20.70 -14.80 11.96
C ASN A 7 19.63 -13.84 11.45
N VAL A 8 18.37 -14.30 11.30
CA VAL A 8 17.28 -13.41 10.91
C VAL A 8 16.96 -12.48 12.07
N ARG A 9 16.94 -11.19 11.81
CA ARG A 9 16.64 -10.13 12.79
C ARG A 9 15.39 -9.36 12.47
N CYS A 10 14.98 -9.36 11.21
CA CYS A 10 13.83 -8.61 10.73
C CYS A 10 13.03 -9.44 9.73
N LEU A 11 11.73 -9.31 9.78
CA LEU A 11 10.77 -9.89 8.84
C LEU A 11 10.07 -8.75 8.10
N PHE A 12 10.25 -8.70 6.79
CA PHE A 12 9.42 -7.89 5.89
C PHE A 12 8.40 -8.82 5.21
N ALA A 13 7.13 -8.46 5.25
CA ALA A 13 6.07 -9.27 4.65
C ALA A 13 4.99 -8.37 4.04
N ASP A 14 4.47 -8.76 2.88
CA ASP A 14 3.26 -8.13 2.33
C ASP A 14 2.05 -8.48 3.21
N ILE A 15 1.01 -7.67 3.19
CA ILE A 15 -0.21 -7.92 3.94
C ILE A 15 -1.20 -8.73 3.10
N ASP A 16 -1.58 -8.20 1.93
CA ASP A 16 -2.63 -8.78 1.11
C ASP A 16 -2.15 -10.09 0.48
N ASP A 17 -2.93 -11.14 0.66
CA ASP A 17 -2.65 -12.52 0.19
C ASP A 17 -1.33 -13.13 0.72
N THR A 18 -0.75 -12.51 1.77
CA THR A 18 0.46 -13.01 2.46
C THR A 18 0.21 -13.16 3.97
N ILE A 19 -0.04 -12.06 4.69
CA ILE A 19 -0.47 -12.08 6.09
C ILE A 19 -1.99 -12.29 6.17
N SER A 20 -2.72 -11.69 5.25
CA SER A 20 -4.17 -11.88 5.13
C SER A 20 -4.53 -12.98 4.13
N THR A 21 -5.74 -13.51 4.24
CA THR A 21 -6.37 -14.45 3.31
C THR A 21 -7.78 -13.95 3.04
N ASP A 22 -8.18 -13.82 1.79
CA ASP A 22 -9.49 -13.29 1.39
C ASP A 22 -9.81 -11.95 2.11
N GLY A 23 -8.84 -11.03 2.12
CA GLY A 23 -8.94 -9.70 2.73
C GLY A 23 -8.99 -9.69 4.25
N ARG A 24 -8.80 -10.81 4.94
CA ARG A 24 -8.90 -10.92 6.40
C ARG A 24 -7.64 -11.50 7.02
N ILE A 25 -7.21 -10.93 8.15
CA ILE A 25 -6.17 -11.57 8.96
C ILE A 25 -6.78 -12.75 9.72
N THR A 26 -6.22 -13.93 9.52
CA THR A 26 -6.65 -15.13 10.25
C THR A 26 -6.09 -15.12 11.67
N ARG A 27 -6.74 -15.87 12.59
CA ARG A 27 -6.20 -16.04 13.95
C ARG A 27 -4.77 -16.60 13.93
N GLN A 28 -4.52 -17.58 13.06
CA GLN A 28 -3.19 -18.22 12.98
C GLN A 28 -2.11 -17.23 12.50
N ALA A 29 -2.43 -16.37 11.54
CA ALA A 29 -1.50 -15.35 11.06
C ALA A 29 -1.20 -14.31 12.15
N TYR A 30 -2.23 -13.86 12.88
CA TYR A 30 -2.05 -12.91 13.97
C TYR A 30 -1.26 -13.51 15.14
N ASP A 31 -1.54 -14.74 15.53
CA ASP A 31 -0.76 -15.49 16.53
C ASP A 31 0.70 -15.69 16.09
N ALA A 32 0.96 -15.87 14.78
CA ALA A 32 2.31 -15.99 14.24
C ALA A 32 3.10 -14.68 14.34
N LEU A 33 2.46 -13.54 14.09
CA LEU A 33 3.07 -12.22 14.29
C LEU A 33 3.46 -12.01 15.77
N TRP A 34 2.56 -12.32 16.70
CA TRP A 34 2.87 -12.25 18.15
C TRP A 34 4.05 -13.14 18.54
N ARG A 35 4.07 -14.39 18.07
CA ARG A 35 5.18 -15.31 18.37
C ARG A 35 6.52 -14.82 17.80
N ALA A 36 6.50 -14.21 16.60
CA ALA A 36 7.70 -13.64 16.01
C ALA A 36 8.19 -12.42 16.80
N HIS A 37 7.27 -11.54 17.20
CA HIS A 37 7.55 -10.39 18.06
C HIS A 37 8.14 -10.82 19.41
N ASP A 38 7.52 -11.77 20.10
CA ASP A 38 7.97 -12.29 21.39
C ASP A 38 9.33 -13.01 21.30
N ALA A 39 9.65 -13.56 20.12
CA ALA A 39 10.97 -14.12 19.83
C ALA A 39 12.05 -13.06 19.54
N GLY A 40 11.70 -11.77 19.56
CA GLY A 40 12.62 -10.65 19.33
C GLY A 40 12.95 -10.37 17.87
N LEU A 41 12.11 -10.81 16.95
CA LEU A 41 12.20 -10.42 15.53
C LEU A 41 11.53 -9.06 15.33
N ALA A 42 12.22 -8.14 14.67
CA ALA A 42 11.59 -6.92 14.17
C ALA A 42 10.63 -7.28 13.02
N ILE A 43 9.39 -6.81 13.10
CA ILE A 43 8.35 -7.11 12.10
C ILE A 43 7.93 -5.81 11.42
N VAL A 44 8.09 -5.76 10.10
CA VAL A 44 7.75 -4.59 9.29
C VAL A 44 6.89 -5.03 8.09
N PRO A 45 5.56 -4.96 8.18
CA PRO A 45 4.70 -5.14 7.01
C PRO A 45 5.00 -4.10 5.91
N VAL A 46 4.96 -4.54 4.65
CA VAL A 46 5.18 -3.70 3.47
C VAL A 46 3.98 -3.83 2.54
N THR A 47 3.21 -2.76 2.37
CA THR A 47 1.90 -2.86 1.73
C THR A 47 1.60 -1.72 0.77
N GLY A 48 0.68 -1.94 -0.17
CA GLY A 48 0.03 -0.89 -0.96
C GLY A 48 -1.17 -0.23 -0.24
N ARG A 49 -1.48 -0.66 0.98
CA ARG A 49 -2.58 -0.07 1.77
C ARG A 49 -2.27 1.38 2.14
N PRO A 50 -3.32 2.24 2.30
CA PRO A 50 -3.17 3.66 2.55
C PRO A 50 -2.56 3.99 3.92
N ALA A 51 -2.09 5.22 4.07
CA ALA A 51 -1.52 5.78 5.30
C ALA A 51 -2.44 5.59 6.52
N GLY A 52 -3.76 5.71 6.36
CA GLY A 52 -4.71 5.51 7.46
C GLY A 52 -4.73 4.07 8.00
N TRP A 53 -4.54 3.06 7.13
CA TRP A 53 -4.36 1.68 7.57
C TRP A 53 -3.02 1.49 8.27
N CYS A 54 -1.96 2.12 7.76
CA CYS A 54 -0.63 2.06 8.37
C CYS A 54 -0.61 2.68 9.77
N ASP A 55 -1.35 3.77 10.00
CA ASP A 55 -1.54 4.35 11.35
C ASP A 55 -2.15 3.31 12.31
N HIS A 56 -3.25 2.66 11.89
CA HIS A 56 -3.88 1.61 12.69
C HIS A 56 -2.93 0.43 12.95
N ILE A 57 -2.26 -0.07 11.91
CA ILE A 57 -1.35 -1.22 12.01
C ILE A 57 -0.20 -0.90 12.98
N ALA A 58 0.45 0.26 12.83
CA ALA A 58 1.54 0.67 13.69
C ALA A 58 1.15 0.77 15.17
N ARG A 59 -0.13 1.09 15.46
CA ARG A 59 -0.63 1.22 16.85
C ARG A 59 -1.13 -0.07 17.46
N MET A 60 -1.66 -0.99 16.66
CA MET A 60 -2.49 -2.09 17.17
C MET A 60 -1.92 -3.47 16.90
N TRP A 61 -1.03 -3.61 15.92
CA TRP A 61 -0.41 -4.90 15.61
C TRP A 61 0.92 -5.06 16.34
N PRO A 62 1.39 -6.30 16.56
CA PRO A 62 2.71 -6.57 17.14
C PRO A 62 3.80 -6.38 16.08
N VAL A 63 4.02 -5.11 15.66
CA VAL A 63 4.96 -4.73 14.60
C VAL A 63 5.85 -3.58 15.07
N ASP A 64 7.07 -3.52 14.56
CA ASP A 64 8.05 -2.47 14.89
C ASP A 64 7.90 -1.25 13.98
N GLY A 65 7.18 -1.41 12.88
CA GLY A 65 6.84 -0.37 11.94
C GLY A 65 6.03 -0.94 10.79
N VAL A 66 5.61 -0.09 9.86
CA VAL A 66 4.89 -0.46 8.65
C VAL A 66 5.27 0.47 7.51
N ILE A 67 5.52 -0.09 6.34
CA ILE A 67 5.75 0.63 5.10
C ILE A 67 4.47 0.58 4.28
N GLY A 68 3.92 1.75 3.95
CA GLY A 68 2.66 1.89 3.24
C GLY A 68 2.79 2.53 1.87
N GLU A 69 1.68 2.50 1.12
CA GLU A 69 1.54 3.09 -0.21
C GLU A 69 2.73 2.75 -1.11
N ASN A 70 3.02 1.43 -1.21
CA ASN A 70 4.07 0.86 -2.05
C ASN A 70 5.50 1.39 -1.77
N GLY A 71 5.79 1.91 -0.57
CA GLY A 71 7.10 2.44 -0.20
C GLY A 71 7.13 3.97 -0.03
N GLY A 72 6.00 4.64 -0.21
CA GLY A 72 5.90 6.10 -0.10
C GLY A 72 6.06 6.62 1.34
N LEU A 73 5.70 5.82 2.33
CA LEU A 73 5.74 6.20 3.73
C LEU A 73 6.16 5.05 4.66
N TYR A 74 6.70 5.42 5.81
CA TYR A 74 6.98 4.53 6.92
C TYR A 74 6.38 5.10 8.20
N MET A 75 5.77 4.24 9.02
CA MET A 75 5.21 4.60 10.31
C MET A 75 5.65 3.62 11.38
N ARG A 76 5.92 4.14 12.58
CA ARG A 76 6.20 3.32 13.77
C ARG A 76 5.74 4.00 15.04
N MET A 77 5.43 3.22 16.07
CA MET A 77 5.23 3.75 17.41
C MET A 77 6.58 3.94 18.11
N THR A 78 6.68 5.04 18.86
CA THR A 78 7.82 5.34 19.73
C THR A 78 7.29 5.80 21.09
N GLU A 79 8.18 6.02 22.06
CA GLU A 79 7.80 6.61 23.35
C GLU A 79 7.17 8.01 23.22
N GLN A 80 7.53 8.76 22.16
CA GLN A 80 6.95 10.08 21.87
C GLN A 80 5.66 10.01 21.05
N GLY A 81 5.17 8.82 20.71
CA GLY A 81 3.98 8.58 19.91
C GLY A 81 4.29 8.09 18.49
N LEU A 82 3.33 8.22 17.59
CA LEU A 82 3.47 7.77 16.21
C LEU A 82 4.42 8.68 15.42
N GLN A 83 5.52 8.10 14.97
CA GLN A 83 6.42 8.72 13.98
C GLN A 83 5.94 8.36 12.58
N ARG A 84 5.97 9.36 11.68
CA ARG A 84 5.66 9.24 10.25
C ARG A 84 6.83 9.78 9.45
N GLU A 85 7.35 8.97 8.57
CA GLU A 85 8.41 9.34 7.65
C GLU A 85 7.88 9.21 6.21
N PHE A 86 8.14 10.21 5.40
CA PHE A 86 7.67 10.27 4.02
C PHE A 86 8.87 10.32 3.08
N ARG A 87 8.78 9.63 1.95
CA ARG A 87 9.84 9.61 0.94
C ARG A 87 10.15 11.01 0.39
N TYR A 88 9.14 11.86 0.27
CA TYR A 88 9.23 13.22 -0.24
C TYR A 88 8.63 14.22 0.75
N ASP A 89 9.09 15.48 0.69
CA ASP A 89 8.54 16.56 1.48
C ASP A 89 7.09 16.91 1.11
N GLU A 90 6.42 17.70 1.94
CA GLU A 90 5.01 18.02 1.75
C GLU A 90 4.75 18.80 0.46
N ALA A 91 5.65 19.71 0.06
CA ALA A 91 5.48 20.50 -1.15
C ALA A 91 5.49 19.61 -2.40
N THR A 92 6.43 18.66 -2.45
CA THR A 92 6.53 17.67 -3.52
C THR A 92 5.30 16.75 -3.54
N ARG A 93 4.87 16.22 -2.39
CA ARG A 93 3.67 15.39 -2.28
C ARG A 93 2.41 16.14 -2.72
N ALA A 94 2.25 17.39 -2.31
CA ALA A 94 1.13 18.23 -2.74
C ALA A 94 1.11 18.46 -4.26
N SER A 95 2.28 18.62 -4.88
CA SER A 95 2.40 18.70 -6.34
C SER A 95 1.99 17.39 -7.02
N PHE A 96 2.42 16.25 -6.48
CA PHE A 96 2.05 14.92 -7.01
C PHE A 96 0.55 14.67 -6.89
N ARG A 97 -0.07 14.97 -5.75
CA ARG A 97 -1.52 14.83 -5.56
C ARG A 97 -2.32 15.61 -6.59
N LYS A 98 -1.97 16.89 -6.84
CA LYS A 98 -2.66 17.70 -7.85
C LYS A 98 -2.57 17.11 -9.25
N ARG A 99 -1.41 16.57 -9.62
CA ARG A 99 -1.25 15.89 -10.93
C ARG A 99 -2.06 14.60 -11.00
N LEU A 100 -2.04 13.80 -9.94
CA LEU A 100 -2.80 12.54 -9.86
C LEU A 100 -4.31 12.79 -9.92
N GLU A 101 -4.81 13.87 -9.29
CA GLU A 101 -6.23 14.25 -9.38
C GLU A 101 -6.66 14.49 -10.83
N LEU A 102 -5.86 15.19 -11.63
CA LEU A 102 -6.17 15.43 -13.04
C LEU A 102 -6.19 14.14 -13.87
N ILE A 103 -5.23 13.24 -13.60
CA ILE A 103 -5.16 11.94 -14.30
C ILE A 103 -6.33 11.05 -13.86
N ARG A 104 -6.70 11.07 -12.60
CA ARG A 104 -7.88 10.37 -12.07
C ARG A 104 -9.16 10.78 -12.81
N GLU A 105 -9.40 12.08 -12.98
CA GLU A 105 -10.57 12.56 -13.74
C GLU A 105 -10.53 12.09 -15.20
N GLU A 106 -9.36 12.06 -15.82
CA GLU A 106 -9.19 11.51 -17.16
C GLU A 106 -9.54 10.02 -17.22
N VAL A 107 -9.05 9.23 -16.25
CA VAL A 107 -9.34 7.79 -16.15
C VAL A 107 -10.85 7.57 -16.02
N LEU A 108 -11.51 8.23 -15.08
CA LEU A 108 -12.94 8.08 -14.84
C LEU A 108 -13.78 8.45 -16.05
N SER A 109 -13.30 9.42 -16.85
CA SER A 109 -13.97 9.84 -18.10
C SER A 109 -13.78 8.82 -19.24
N LYS A 110 -12.59 8.21 -19.34
CA LYS A 110 -12.21 7.36 -20.48
C LYS A 110 -12.47 5.87 -20.26
N VAL A 111 -12.57 5.43 -18.99
CA VAL A 111 -12.79 4.03 -18.64
C VAL A 111 -14.11 3.89 -17.87
N PRO A 112 -15.25 3.79 -18.60
CA PRO A 112 -16.56 3.66 -17.97
C PRO A 112 -16.64 2.44 -17.06
N GLY A 113 -17.28 2.61 -15.89
CA GLY A 113 -17.41 1.56 -14.86
C GLY A 113 -16.28 1.54 -13.84
N SER A 114 -15.15 2.26 -14.08
CA SER A 114 -14.15 2.44 -13.04
C SER A 114 -14.65 3.38 -11.95
N GLY A 115 -14.18 3.17 -10.72
CA GLY A 115 -14.48 3.99 -9.56
C GLY A 115 -13.22 4.50 -8.86
N ILE A 116 -13.42 5.34 -7.86
CA ILE A 116 -12.35 5.70 -6.91
C ILE A 116 -12.45 4.74 -5.74
N ALA A 117 -11.32 4.16 -5.32
CA ALA A 117 -11.30 3.30 -4.16
C ALA A 117 -11.89 4.00 -2.93
N SER A 118 -12.71 3.30 -2.17
CA SER A 118 -13.39 3.84 -0.98
C SER A 118 -12.41 4.28 0.11
N ASP A 119 -11.19 3.75 0.10
CA ASP A 119 -10.10 4.11 1.00
C ASP A 119 -9.24 5.31 0.53
N GLN A 120 -9.54 5.92 -0.63
CA GLN A 120 -8.80 7.07 -1.17
C GLN A 120 -8.64 8.24 -0.17
N PRO A 121 -9.61 8.59 0.67
CA PRO A 121 -9.43 9.66 1.66
C PRO A 121 -8.33 9.41 2.70
N TYR A 122 -7.84 8.18 2.81
CA TYR A 122 -6.80 7.77 3.75
C TYR A 122 -5.40 7.67 3.11
N ARG A 123 -5.26 8.05 1.80
CA ARG A 123 -4.01 7.99 1.04
C ARG A 123 -3.27 9.31 1.04
N GLU A 124 -1.94 9.25 1.09
CA GLU A 124 -1.03 10.40 1.12
C GLU A 124 -0.23 10.58 -0.19
N TYR A 125 0.05 9.50 -0.89
CA TYR A 125 0.91 9.49 -2.07
C TYR A 125 0.20 9.09 -3.35
N ASP A 126 -0.59 8.04 -3.28
CA ASP A 126 -1.13 7.40 -4.47
C ASP A 126 -2.61 7.72 -4.69
N VAL A 127 -3.05 7.43 -5.90
CA VAL A 127 -4.45 7.32 -6.22
C VAL A 127 -4.76 5.86 -6.53
N ALA A 128 -5.87 5.36 -6.02
CA ALA A 128 -6.36 4.01 -6.27
C ALA A 128 -7.64 4.07 -7.10
N ILE A 129 -7.59 3.50 -8.29
CA ILE A 129 -8.76 3.32 -9.16
C ILE A 129 -9.32 1.92 -8.91
N ASP A 130 -10.55 1.89 -8.44
CA ASP A 130 -11.30 0.66 -8.23
C ASP A 130 -11.78 0.10 -9.57
N PHE A 131 -11.51 -1.20 -9.76
CA PHE A 131 -12.00 -1.94 -10.92
C PHE A 131 -12.73 -3.24 -10.55
N SER A 132 -12.83 -3.59 -9.25
CA SER A 132 -13.38 -4.89 -8.83
C SER A 132 -13.74 -5.01 -7.34
N GLU A 133 -13.66 -3.94 -6.52
CA GLU A 133 -14.02 -4.00 -5.10
C GLU A 133 -15.46 -3.55 -4.88
N ASP A 134 -15.74 -2.28 -5.14
CA ASP A 134 -17.06 -1.66 -4.95
C ASP A 134 -17.76 -1.37 -6.29
N VAL A 135 -17.16 -1.77 -7.40
CA VAL A 135 -17.71 -1.67 -8.76
C VAL A 135 -17.83 -3.05 -9.41
N GLU A 136 -18.67 -3.17 -10.45
CA GLU A 136 -18.69 -4.39 -11.26
C GLU A 136 -17.31 -4.62 -11.88
N PRO A 137 -16.77 -5.87 -11.80
CA PRO A 137 -15.42 -6.15 -12.29
C PRO A 137 -15.22 -5.75 -13.75
N LEU A 138 -14.20 -4.94 -13.98
CA LEU A 138 -13.85 -4.49 -15.33
C LEU A 138 -13.10 -5.56 -16.12
N SER A 139 -13.12 -5.47 -17.44
CA SER A 139 -12.33 -6.33 -18.32
C SER A 139 -10.83 -6.04 -18.17
N GLN A 140 -9.99 -7.01 -18.52
CA GLN A 140 -8.54 -6.84 -18.50
C GLN A 140 -8.06 -5.70 -19.42
N GLU A 141 -8.75 -5.48 -20.54
CA GLU A 141 -8.45 -4.39 -21.48
C GLU A 141 -8.73 -3.02 -20.83
N ALA A 142 -9.82 -2.91 -20.08
CA ALA A 142 -10.16 -1.68 -19.34
C ALA A 142 -9.14 -1.40 -18.23
N VAL A 143 -8.72 -2.42 -17.48
CA VAL A 143 -7.67 -2.30 -16.45
C VAL A 143 -6.34 -1.89 -17.09
N ALA A 144 -5.97 -2.47 -18.24
CA ALA A 144 -4.78 -2.08 -18.98
C ALA A 144 -4.85 -0.64 -19.50
N GLU A 145 -6.06 -0.16 -19.86
CA GLU A 145 -6.24 1.24 -20.24
C GLU A 145 -6.00 2.20 -19.08
N ILE A 146 -6.47 1.88 -17.87
CA ILE A 146 -6.19 2.66 -16.66
C ILE A 146 -4.68 2.82 -16.47
N VAL A 147 -3.94 1.70 -16.54
CA VAL A 147 -2.47 1.71 -16.42
C VAL A 147 -1.83 2.60 -17.48
N ARG A 148 -2.23 2.44 -18.76
CA ARG A 148 -1.68 3.22 -19.88
C ARG A 148 -1.89 4.73 -19.71
N ILE A 149 -3.06 5.15 -19.20
CA ILE A 149 -3.34 6.56 -18.95
C ILE A 149 -2.36 7.11 -17.89
N PHE A 150 -2.15 6.43 -16.77
CA PHE A 150 -1.21 6.87 -15.74
C PHE A 150 0.23 6.92 -16.25
N GLU A 151 0.68 5.87 -16.94
CA GLU A 151 2.05 5.79 -17.49
C GLU A 151 2.30 6.85 -18.56
N ALA A 152 1.30 7.18 -19.39
CA ALA A 152 1.40 8.25 -20.38
C ALA A 152 1.66 9.64 -19.75
N HIS A 153 1.26 9.84 -18.51
CA HIS A 153 1.53 11.04 -17.72
C HIS A 153 2.80 10.94 -16.86
N GLY A 154 3.55 9.84 -16.99
CA GLY A 154 4.79 9.61 -16.25
C GLY A 154 4.59 9.19 -14.80
N ALA A 155 3.40 8.73 -14.42
CA ALA A 155 3.16 8.11 -13.13
C ALA A 155 3.52 6.61 -13.19
N ALA A 156 4.03 6.06 -12.11
CA ALA A 156 4.08 4.62 -11.90
C ALA A 156 2.66 4.10 -11.67
N ALA A 157 2.35 2.90 -12.18
CA ALA A 157 1.06 2.26 -11.95
C ALA A 157 1.25 0.78 -11.64
N LYS A 158 0.50 0.27 -10.67
CA LYS A 158 0.55 -1.14 -10.26
C LYS A 158 -0.86 -1.69 -10.07
N ILE A 159 -1.11 -2.84 -10.68
CA ILE A 159 -2.36 -3.58 -10.55
C ILE A 159 -2.28 -4.44 -9.29
N SER A 160 -3.27 -4.32 -8.41
CA SER A 160 -3.55 -5.25 -7.32
C SER A 160 -4.72 -6.18 -7.70
N SER A 161 -5.25 -6.94 -6.76
CA SER A 161 -6.43 -7.80 -6.99
C SER A 161 -7.71 -7.00 -7.28
N ILE A 162 -7.80 -5.75 -6.82
CA ILE A 162 -9.03 -4.94 -6.85
C ILE A 162 -8.82 -3.51 -7.38
N HIS A 163 -7.60 -2.97 -7.31
CA HIS A 163 -7.29 -1.60 -7.67
C HIS A 163 -6.11 -1.49 -8.61
N VAL A 164 -6.08 -0.41 -9.40
CA VAL A 164 -4.86 0.13 -10.00
C VAL A 164 -4.39 1.28 -9.12
N ASN A 165 -3.25 1.10 -8.45
CA ASN A 165 -2.60 2.15 -7.67
C ASN A 165 -1.59 2.89 -8.53
N ALA A 166 -1.62 4.22 -8.51
CA ALA A 166 -0.69 5.03 -9.28
C ALA A 166 -0.10 6.16 -8.44
N TRP A 167 1.20 6.43 -8.64
CA TRP A 167 1.95 7.45 -7.89
C TRP A 167 3.03 8.09 -8.73
N PHE A 168 3.56 9.22 -8.26
CA PHE A 168 4.78 9.82 -8.76
C PHE A 168 5.94 9.57 -7.80
N GLY A 169 7.13 9.42 -8.34
CA GLY A 169 8.37 9.22 -7.59
C GLY A 169 9.02 7.87 -7.88
N GLU A 170 10.31 7.79 -7.60
CA GLU A 170 11.11 6.59 -7.81
C GLU A 170 11.17 5.76 -6.52
N PHE A 171 10.12 4.99 -6.28
CA PHE A 171 10.06 4.03 -5.18
C PHE A 171 9.07 2.90 -5.49
N ASP A 172 9.29 1.79 -4.86
CA ASP A 172 8.37 0.63 -4.82
C ASP A 172 8.53 -0.12 -3.49
N LYS A 173 7.85 -1.27 -3.34
CA LYS A 173 7.95 -2.10 -2.13
C LYS A 173 9.36 -2.66 -1.86
N LEU A 174 10.30 -2.57 -2.80
CA LEU A 174 11.64 -3.17 -2.72
C LEU A 174 12.75 -2.12 -2.52
N THR A 175 12.43 -0.84 -2.70
CA THR A 175 13.35 0.30 -2.53
C THR A 175 12.99 1.18 -1.34
#